data_4c7edd82d80c896f1df2dbf0f2b3b15d
#
_entry.id   4c7edd82d80c896f1df2dbf0f2b3b15d
#
_cell.length_a   1.000
_cell.length_b   1.000
_cell.length_c   1.000
_cell.angle_alpha   90.00
_cell.angle_beta   90.00
_cell.angle_gamma   90.00
#
_symmetry.space_group_name_H-M   'P 1'
#
loop_
_entity.id
_entity.type
_entity.pdbx_description
1 polymer ?
#
loop_
_entity_poly.entity_id
_entity_poly.type
_entity_poly.pdbx_seq_one_letter_code
_entity_poly.pdbx_strand_id
1 'polypeptide(L)'
;MRYRLKLTITIALLIAISFGIGGTLMITTSFNATLKQETQAALQSFESVQNTLFLLNSLGDQTDFNGLSDALTQMESQGMGQWQALSLRTEEQEIYRDGVISENTYDIGIPEQGQCTYTAVADDNGHGLVVMSILWAGDMELTLLARFDVSHVYAIRAEQQKQYMVIYTAVVLFGVAAAAFFSYALTRHLHRLTVTARKISDGDLSSRSRIVSKDEFGDLSRNFDAMADKLQENIHRLEDDMRRQENFMGAFAHELKTPMTSIIGFADLLRQGSLDESTRITAAEYIHSEGRRLERLSFKLLELLLLQRDAMVMKQVWLGNFIREVEHALEPVMDQKGIRLTCNAEQGQTVLEPDLVKSLLYNLVDNASKAMEGGGVITLDASLIPGGCQFQVTDNGRGMAPAELERITEAFYRVDKARSRSQGGAGLGLSLCKQIAELHGGTISFASEPGKGTCVTVKLYGKAGDGNA
;
A
#
# COMPACT_ATOMS: atom_id res chain seq x y z
N MET A 1 -5.92 -2.85 -23.93
CA MET A 1 -6.33 -1.42 -23.82
C MET A 1 -5.81 -0.87 -22.49
N ARG A 2 -5.09 0.27 -22.49
CA ARG A 2 -4.54 0.86 -21.27
C ARG A 2 -5.70 1.31 -20.35
N TYR A 3 -5.58 1.13 -19.05
CA TYR A 3 -6.61 1.49 -18.05
C TYR A 3 -7.17 2.91 -18.21
N ARG A 4 -6.28 3.87 -18.58
CA ARG A 4 -6.64 5.25 -18.90
C ARG A 4 -7.74 5.37 -19.96
N LEU A 5 -7.59 4.64 -21.06
CA LEU A 5 -8.53 4.70 -22.18
C LEU A 5 -9.89 4.10 -21.79
N LYS A 6 -9.89 3.03 -21.02
CA LYS A 6 -11.14 2.42 -20.51
C LYS A 6 -11.90 3.42 -19.63
N LEU A 7 -11.22 4.04 -18.66
CA LEU A 7 -11.83 5.00 -17.74
C LEU A 7 -12.40 6.21 -18.49
N THR A 8 -11.62 6.80 -19.42
CA THR A 8 -12.07 7.94 -20.23
C THR A 8 -13.30 7.59 -21.06
N ILE A 9 -13.32 6.43 -21.73
CA ILE A 9 -14.47 6.00 -22.54
C ILE A 9 -15.69 5.76 -21.67
N THR A 10 -15.55 5.12 -20.51
CA THR A 10 -16.68 4.84 -19.61
C THR A 10 -17.33 6.11 -19.12
N ILE A 11 -16.54 7.09 -18.66
CA ILE A 11 -17.06 8.40 -18.19
C ILE A 11 -17.71 9.16 -19.34
N ALA A 12 -17.06 9.22 -20.51
CA ALA A 12 -17.60 9.92 -21.68
C ALA A 12 -18.93 9.32 -22.14
N LEU A 13 -19.04 7.99 -22.17
CA LEU A 13 -20.26 7.28 -22.55
C LEU A 13 -21.39 7.55 -21.55
N LEU A 14 -21.09 7.57 -20.27
CA LEU A 14 -22.06 7.82 -19.22
C LEU A 14 -22.62 9.27 -19.32
N ILE A 15 -21.75 10.26 -19.55
CA ILE A 15 -22.17 11.64 -19.79
C ILE A 15 -23.03 11.76 -21.05
N ALA A 16 -22.60 11.14 -22.15
CA ALA A 16 -23.32 11.20 -23.43
C ALA A 16 -24.72 10.57 -23.30
N ILE A 17 -24.85 9.40 -22.67
CA ILE A 17 -26.15 8.73 -22.49
C ILE A 17 -27.06 9.53 -21.55
N SER A 18 -26.54 9.99 -20.40
CA SER A 18 -27.34 10.72 -19.42
C SER A 18 -27.90 12.03 -20.00
N PHE A 19 -27.03 12.81 -20.64
CA PHE A 19 -27.45 14.07 -21.28
C PHE A 19 -28.37 13.80 -22.48
N GLY A 20 -28.07 12.79 -23.32
CA GLY A 20 -28.89 12.41 -24.44
C GLY A 20 -30.32 12.09 -24.05
N ILE A 21 -30.50 11.20 -23.07
CA ILE A 21 -31.81 10.82 -22.57
C ILE A 21 -32.52 12.01 -21.89
N GLY A 22 -31.83 12.72 -20.99
CA GLY A 22 -32.42 13.83 -20.26
C GLY A 22 -32.91 14.96 -21.16
N GLY A 23 -32.12 15.36 -22.16
CA GLY A 23 -32.46 16.40 -23.10
C GLY A 23 -33.61 16.01 -24.02
N THR A 24 -33.59 14.78 -24.55
CA THR A 24 -34.72 14.30 -25.38
C THR A 24 -36.02 14.23 -24.59
N LEU A 25 -35.98 13.77 -23.37
CA LEU A 25 -37.14 13.75 -22.48
C LEU A 25 -37.67 15.15 -22.19
N MET A 26 -36.76 16.07 -21.88
CA MET A 26 -37.12 17.47 -21.57
C MET A 26 -37.81 18.15 -22.77
N ILE A 27 -37.22 18.03 -23.98
CA ILE A 27 -37.78 18.63 -25.21
C ILE A 27 -39.15 18.00 -25.52
N THR A 28 -39.29 16.69 -25.40
CA THR A 28 -40.52 15.97 -25.66
C THR A 28 -41.64 16.38 -24.66
N THR A 29 -41.27 16.46 -23.37
CA THR A 29 -42.24 16.88 -22.33
C THR A 29 -42.66 18.32 -22.51
N SER A 30 -41.73 19.23 -22.83
CA SER A 30 -42.03 20.65 -23.10
C SER A 30 -42.92 20.79 -24.33
N PHE A 31 -42.62 20.08 -25.41
CA PHE A 31 -43.45 20.07 -26.63
C PHE A 31 -44.88 19.60 -26.33
N ASN A 32 -45.02 18.44 -25.66
CA ASN A 32 -46.35 17.90 -25.33
C ASN A 32 -47.16 18.83 -24.42
N ALA A 33 -46.49 19.48 -23.46
CA ALA A 33 -47.17 20.47 -22.58
C ALA A 33 -47.67 21.71 -23.36
N THR A 34 -46.79 22.26 -24.23
CA THR A 34 -47.16 23.41 -25.07
C THR A 34 -48.28 23.05 -26.06
N LEU A 35 -48.15 21.91 -26.75
CA LEU A 35 -49.17 21.42 -27.67
C LEU A 35 -50.52 21.22 -26.98
N LYS A 36 -50.52 20.64 -25.78
CA LYS A 36 -51.74 20.46 -24.97
C LYS A 36 -52.36 21.81 -24.60
N GLN A 37 -51.54 22.80 -24.22
CA GLN A 37 -52.04 24.16 -23.87
C GLN A 37 -52.66 24.81 -25.10
N GLU A 38 -52.03 24.77 -26.27
CA GLU A 38 -52.59 25.33 -27.51
C GLU A 38 -53.86 24.60 -27.94
N THR A 39 -53.90 23.26 -27.81
CA THR A 39 -55.10 22.48 -28.08
C THR A 39 -56.27 22.93 -27.18
N GLN A 40 -56.04 23.14 -25.90
CA GLN A 40 -57.07 23.64 -24.97
C GLN A 40 -57.53 25.05 -25.32
N ALA A 41 -56.60 25.94 -25.69
CA ALA A 41 -56.96 27.31 -26.09
C ALA A 41 -57.81 27.30 -27.39
N ALA A 42 -57.42 26.47 -28.38
CA ALA A 42 -58.18 26.30 -29.62
C ALA A 42 -59.61 25.76 -29.37
N LEU A 43 -59.73 24.73 -28.50
CA LEU A 43 -61.05 24.19 -28.13
C LEU A 43 -61.92 25.23 -27.42
N GLN A 44 -61.37 26.00 -26.47
CA GLN A 44 -62.10 27.08 -25.80
C GLN A 44 -62.55 28.17 -26.77
N SER A 45 -61.69 28.57 -27.72
CA SER A 45 -62.07 29.53 -28.78
C SER A 45 -63.18 28.97 -29.66
N PHE A 46 -63.06 27.69 -30.06
CA PHE A 46 -64.10 27.03 -30.85
C PHE A 46 -65.41 26.91 -30.10
N GLU A 47 -65.43 26.48 -28.85
CA GLU A 47 -66.66 26.43 -27.99
C GLU A 47 -67.34 27.82 -27.86
N SER A 48 -66.51 28.88 -27.78
CA SER A 48 -67.04 30.23 -27.74
C SER A 48 -67.82 30.60 -29.02
N VAL A 49 -67.27 30.26 -30.19
CA VAL A 49 -67.91 30.40 -31.48
C VAL A 49 -69.22 29.57 -31.55
N GLN A 50 -69.10 28.29 -31.19
CA GLN A 50 -70.22 27.36 -31.15
C GLN A 50 -71.36 27.86 -30.29
N ASN A 51 -71.09 28.34 -29.07
CA ASN A 51 -72.08 28.89 -28.13
C ASN A 51 -72.73 30.11 -28.67
N THR A 52 -71.97 31.01 -29.34
CA THR A 52 -72.52 32.25 -29.92
C THR A 52 -73.45 31.89 -31.07
N LEU A 53 -73.11 31.00 -31.96
CA LEU A 53 -73.97 30.53 -33.03
C LEU A 53 -75.24 29.84 -32.52
N PHE A 54 -75.10 29.02 -31.44
CA PHE A 54 -76.20 28.38 -30.78
C PHE A 54 -77.20 29.43 -30.20
N LEU A 55 -76.69 30.43 -29.53
CA LEU A 55 -77.58 31.52 -28.97
C LEU A 55 -78.30 32.30 -30.09
N LEU A 56 -77.57 32.66 -31.15
CA LEU A 56 -78.18 33.37 -32.28
C LEU A 56 -79.25 32.53 -32.99
N ASN A 57 -78.95 31.22 -33.18
CA ASN A 57 -79.90 30.29 -33.75
C ASN A 57 -81.12 30.06 -32.88
N SER A 58 -81.01 30.17 -31.54
CA SER A 58 -82.13 30.04 -30.58
C SER A 58 -82.99 31.30 -30.44
N LEU A 59 -82.46 32.46 -30.79
CA LEU A 59 -83.15 33.73 -30.68
C LEU A 59 -83.78 34.26 -32.00
N GLY A 60 -83.31 33.75 -33.16
CA GLY A 60 -83.78 34.16 -34.48
C GLY A 60 -84.78 33.20 -35.09
N ASP A 61 -85.29 33.57 -36.32
CA ASP A 61 -86.08 32.65 -37.13
C ASP A 61 -85.22 31.52 -37.57
N GLN A 62 -85.61 30.27 -37.41
CA GLN A 62 -84.82 29.01 -37.46
C GLN A 62 -84.10 28.78 -38.80
N THR A 63 -84.18 29.67 -39.78
CA THR A 63 -83.63 29.61 -41.13
C THR A 63 -82.86 30.86 -41.60
N ASP A 64 -82.47 31.78 -40.68
CA ASP A 64 -81.69 32.95 -41.07
C ASP A 64 -80.18 32.64 -41.16
N PHE A 65 -79.76 32.05 -42.29
CA PHE A 65 -78.36 31.75 -42.63
C PHE A 65 -77.53 33.03 -42.82
N ASN A 66 -78.19 34.13 -43.24
CA ASN A 66 -77.46 35.38 -43.42
C ASN A 66 -77.06 35.97 -42.05
N GLY A 67 -77.94 35.90 -41.04
CA GLY A 67 -77.61 36.33 -39.68
C GLY A 67 -76.51 35.57 -39.04
N LEU A 68 -76.37 34.22 -39.31
CA LEU A 68 -75.23 33.42 -38.84
C LEU A 68 -73.93 33.81 -39.58
N SER A 69 -73.99 34.04 -40.91
CA SER A 69 -72.79 34.49 -41.67
C SER A 69 -72.31 35.86 -41.23
N ASP A 70 -73.26 36.83 -41.02
CA ASP A 70 -72.95 38.18 -40.56
C ASP A 70 -72.28 38.14 -39.16
N ALA A 71 -72.78 37.30 -38.28
CA ALA A 71 -72.24 37.13 -36.94
C ALA A 71 -70.84 36.61 -36.96
N LEU A 72 -70.53 35.59 -37.80
CA LEU A 72 -69.17 35.06 -37.98
C LEU A 72 -68.24 36.12 -38.55
N THR A 73 -68.68 36.89 -39.56
CA THR A 73 -67.95 38.02 -40.12
C THR A 73 -67.64 39.11 -39.07
N GLN A 74 -68.58 39.37 -38.21
CA GLN A 74 -68.39 40.31 -37.12
C GLN A 74 -67.43 39.81 -36.04
N MET A 75 -67.53 38.55 -35.70
CA MET A 75 -66.55 37.90 -34.76
C MET A 75 -65.12 37.94 -35.30
N GLU A 76 -64.95 37.67 -36.60
CA GLU A 76 -63.65 37.77 -37.30
C GLU A 76 -63.14 39.22 -37.22
N SER A 77 -63.97 40.22 -37.61
CA SER A 77 -63.61 41.62 -37.62
C SER A 77 -63.24 42.16 -36.24
N GLN A 78 -63.85 41.65 -35.20
CA GLN A 78 -63.56 42.02 -33.79
C GLN A 78 -62.36 41.29 -33.20
N GLY A 79 -61.68 40.39 -33.99
CA GLY A 79 -60.55 39.60 -33.52
C GLY A 79 -60.91 38.60 -32.44
N MET A 80 -62.18 38.23 -32.29
CA MET A 80 -62.65 37.23 -31.32
C MET A 80 -62.33 35.81 -31.78
N GLY A 81 -61.99 35.62 -33.04
CA GLY A 81 -61.64 34.34 -33.60
C GLY A 81 -60.13 34.19 -33.81
N GLN A 82 -59.53 33.30 -33.09
CA GLN A 82 -58.11 32.94 -33.25
C GLN A 82 -57.90 31.81 -34.27
N TRP A 83 -58.88 31.57 -35.14
CA TRP A 83 -58.78 30.55 -36.17
C TRP A 83 -57.97 31.04 -37.41
N GLN A 84 -57.33 30.08 -38.08
CA GLN A 84 -56.69 30.31 -39.39
C GLN A 84 -57.68 30.15 -40.54
N ALA A 85 -58.65 29.28 -40.37
CA ALA A 85 -59.78 29.10 -41.30
C ALA A 85 -60.99 28.61 -40.54
N LEU A 86 -62.18 29.03 -40.97
CA LEU A 86 -63.47 28.67 -40.41
C LEU A 86 -64.44 28.36 -41.56
N SER A 87 -65.24 27.28 -41.45
CA SER A 87 -66.27 26.91 -42.38
C SER A 87 -67.53 26.52 -41.64
N LEU A 88 -68.64 27.04 -42.04
CA LEU A 88 -70.00 26.66 -41.63
C LEU A 88 -70.75 26.22 -42.88
N ARG A 89 -71.25 24.96 -42.88
CA ARG A 89 -71.94 24.40 -44.06
C ARG A 89 -73.09 23.49 -43.64
N THR A 90 -74.05 23.34 -44.53
CA THR A 90 -75.05 22.27 -44.54
C THR A 90 -74.58 21.17 -45.48
N GLU A 91 -75.29 20.02 -45.61
CA GLU A 91 -75.00 19.01 -46.59
C GLU A 91 -75.04 19.54 -48.05
N GLU A 92 -75.88 20.56 -48.31
CA GLU A 92 -76.10 21.09 -49.68
C GLU A 92 -75.41 22.41 -49.98
N GLN A 93 -75.11 23.22 -48.95
CA GLN A 93 -74.62 24.59 -49.19
C GLN A 93 -73.61 25.05 -48.11
N GLU A 94 -72.58 25.75 -48.55
CA GLU A 94 -71.61 26.46 -47.67
C GLU A 94 -72.24 27.85 -47.29
N ILE A 95 -72.40 28.02 -45.98
CA ILE A 95 -73.06 29.27 -45.42
C ILE A 95 -71.99 30.36 -45.19
N TYR A 96 -70.81 29.90 -44.65
CA TYR A 96 -69.72 30.81 -44.36
C TYR A 96 -68.38 30.08 -44.59
N ARG A 97 -67.43 30.80 -45.12
CA ARG A 97 -66.08 30.33 -45.27
C ARG A 97 -65.06 31.47 -45.13
N ASP A 98 -64.17 31.32 -44.25
CA ASP A 98 -62.99 32.14 -44.08
C ASP A 98 -61.77 31.24 -44.13
N GLY A 99 -60.74 31.62 -44.95
CA GLY A 99 -59.54 30.86 -45.13
C GLY A 99 -59.69 29.60 -45.99
N VAL A 100 -58.63 28.82 -46.09
CA VAL A 100 -58.55 27.60 -46.88
C VAL A 100 -58.51 26.37 -45.94
N ILE A 101 -59.52 25.52 -46.04
CA ILE A 101 -59.62 24.23 -45.36
C ILE A 101 -59.49 23.16 -46.47
N SER A 102 -58.53 22.27 -46.34
CA SER A 102 -58.31 21.18 -47.29
C SER A 102 -59.47 20.18 -47.27
N GLU A 103 -59.91 19.71 -48.42
CA GLU A 103 -60.99 18.76 -48.55
C GLU A 103 -60.78 17.45 -47.75
N ASN A 104 -59.54 17.00 -47.65
CA ASN A 104 -59.20 15.84 -46.82
C ASN A 104 -59.38 16.06 -45.31
N THR A 105 -59.69 17.27 -44.88
CA THR A 105 -59.89 17.63 -43.48
C THR A 105 -61.31 17.30 -43.00
N TYR A 106 -62.21 17.03 -43.90
CA TYR A 106 -63.60 16.65 -43.55
C TYR A 106 -63.78 15.18 -43.19
N ASP A 107 -62.76 14.34 -43.33
CA ASP A 107 -62.77 12.90 -43.00
C ASP A 107 -62.45 12.68 -41.49
N ILE A 108 -62.58 13.70 -40.67
CA ILE A 108 -62.53 13.58 -39.23
C ILE A 108 -63.83 12.95 -38.76
N GLY A 109 -63.75 11.87 -37.99
CA GLY A 109 -64.95 11.14 -37.50
C GLY A 109 -66.05 12.10 -37.05
N ILE A 110 -67.29 11.87 -37.52
CA ILE A 110 -68.44 12.72 -37.26
C ILE A 110 -68.73 12.73 -35.74
N PRO A 111 -68.70 13.91 -35.07
CA PRO A 111 -68.94 13.99 -33.65
C PRO A 111 -70.42 13.75 -33.32
N GLU A 112 -70.68 13.20 -32.11
CA GLU A 112 -72.02 13.17 -31.58
C GLU A 112 -72.54 14.59 -31.32
N GLN A 113 -73.87 14.74 -31.33
CA GLN A 113 -74.52 16.04 -31.13
C GLN A 113 -74.01 16.76 -29.87
N GLY A 114 -73.51 18.01 -30.03
CA GLY A 114 -72.97 18.83 -28.93
C GLY A 114 -71.55 18.49 -28.49
N GLN A 115 -70.90 17.52 -29.14
CA GLN A 115 -69.49 17.20 -28.90
C GLN A 115 -68.57 17.83 -29.97
N CYS A 116 -67.31 18.10 -29.62
CA CYS A 116 -66.29 18.54 -30.54
C CYS A 116 -65.29 17.39 -30.77
N THR A 117 -64.99 17.12 -32.03
CA THR A 117 -63.88 16.23 -32.40
C THR A 117 -62.74 17.07 -32.93
N TYR A 118 -61.51 16.71 -32.59
CA TYR A 118 -60.34 17.43 -33.09
C TYR A 118 -59.24 16.48 -33.57
N THR A 119 -58.49 16.94 -34.53
CA THR A 119 -57.33 16.19 -35.03
C THR A 119 -56.19 17.18 -35.43
N ALA A 120 -54.95 16.73 -35.26
CA ALA A 120 -53.83 17.48 -35.74
C ALA A 120 -53.58 17.11 -37.25
N VAL A 121 -53.46 18.13 -38.08
CA VAL A 121 -53.24 17.97 -39.51
C VAL A 121 -51.93 18.68 -39.90
N ALA A 122 -51.16 18.07 -40.78
CA ALA A 122 -49.99 18.67 -41.38
C ALA A 122 -50.20 18.70 -42.89
N ASP A 123 -50.25 19.92 -43.47
CA ASP A 123 -50.45 20.15 -44.91
C ASP A 123 -49.54 21.28 -45.39
N ASP A 124 -49.73 21.71 -46.65
CA ASP A 124 -48.96 22.81 -47.28
C ASP A 124 -49.06 24.14 -46.53
N ASN A 125 -50.11 24.33 -45.68
CA ASN A 125 -50.31 25.50 -44.85
C ASN A 125 -49.68 25.37 -43.43
N GLY A 126 -48.89 24.29 -43.19
CA GLY A 126 -48.22 24.09 -41.92
C GLY A 126 -48.94 23.06 -41.02
N HIS A 127 -48.62 23.12 -39.71
CA HIS A 127 -49.25 22.27 -38.71
C HIS A 127 -50.48 22.93 -38.14
N GLY A 128 -51.67 22.35 -38.39
CA GLY A 128 -52.93 22.86 -37.90
C GLY A 128 -53.64 21.88 -36.93
N LEU A 129 -54.43 22.42 -36.04
CA LEU A 129 -55.40 21.69 -35.25
C LEU A 129 -56.79 21.96 -35.85
N VAL A 130 -57.42 20.96 -36.39
CA VAL A 130 -58.78 21.06 -36.92
C VAL A 130 -59.77 20.55 -35.90
N VAL A 131 -60.78 21.41 -35.59
CA VAL A 131 -61.87 21.12 -34.66
C VAL A 131 -63.17 21.13 -35.44
N MET A 132 -64.01 20.13 -35.24
CA MET A 132 -65.31 19.99 -35.92
C MET A 132 -66.39 19.75 -34.89
N SER A 133 -67.56 20.33 -35.12
CA SER A 133 -68.76 20.09 -34.31
C SER A 133 -70.01 20.18 -35.23
N ILE A 134 -71.07 19.49 -34.79
CA ILE A 134 -72.38 19.53 -35.46
C ILE A 134 -73.32 20.38 -34.65
N LEU A 135 -73.94 21.37 -35.28
CA LEU A 135 -74.98 22.21 -34.78
C LEU A 135 -76.30 21.92 -35.52
N TRP A 136 -77.39 22.14 -34.87
CA TRP A 136 -78.71 22.01 -35.48
C TRP A 136 -79.46 23.34 -35.57
N ALA A 137 -79.93 23.67 -36.77
CA ALA A 137 -80.79 24.81 -37.04
C ALA A 137 -82.17 24.33 -37.51
N GLY A 138 -83.11 24.20 -36.56
CA GLY A 138 -84.35 23.48 -36.85
C GLY A 138 -84.06 21.99 -37.14
N ASP A 139 -84.50 21.52 -38.31
CA ASP A 139 -84.29 20.16 -38.78
C ASP A 139 -83.03 19.99 -39.67
N MET A 140 -82.25 21.10 -39.84
CA MET A 140 -81.02 21.05 -40.67
C MET A 140 -79.80 20.87 -39.84
N GLU A 141 -78.89 19.98 -40.32
CA GLU A 141 -77.55 19.75 -39.75
C GLU A 141 -76.55 20.80 -40.30
N LEU A 142 -75.91 21.53 -39.39
CA LEU A 142 -74.82 22.47 -39.70
C LEU A 142 -73.51 21.94 -39.20
N THR A 143 -72.50 21.76 -40.06
CA THR A 143 -71.15 21.40 -39.71
C THR A 143 -70.33 22.66 -39.56
N LEU A 144 -69.88 22.91 -38.30
CA LEU A 144 -68.87 23.93 -38.00
C LEU A 144 -67.52 23.30 -37.95
N LEU A 145 -66.55 23.84 -38.72
CA LEU A 145 -65.19 23.37 -38.79
C LEU A 145 -64.23 24.60 -38.68
N ALA A 146 -63.30 24.49 -37.75
CA ALA A 146 -62.26 25.52 -37.58
C ALA A 146 -60.87 24.89 -37.63
N ARG A 147 -59.94 25.60 -38.23
CA ARG A 147 -58.50 25.29 -38.24
C ARG A 147 -57.78 26.35 -37.43
N PHE A 148 -56.96 25.90 -36.49
CA PHE A 148 -56.08 26.71 -35.66
C PHE A 148 -54.62 26.44 -36.05
N ASP A 149 -53.80 27.47 -36.21
CA ASP A 149 -52.38 27.32 -36.53
C ASP A 149 -51.56 26.96 -35.25
N VAL A 150 -50.97 25.80 -35.26
CA VAL A 150 -50.05 25.33 -34.22
C VAL A 150 -48.61 25.18 -34.71
N SER A 151 -48.30 25.69 -35.91
CA SER A 151 -47.00 25.61 -36.54
C SER A 151 -45.88 26.20 -35.66
N HIS A 152 -46.21 27.25 -34.88
CA HIS A 152 -45.28 27.87 -33.96
C HIS A 152 -44.76 26.91 -32.89
N VAL A 153 -45.60 25.95 -32.43
CA VAL A 153 -45.17 24.92 -31.43
C VAL A 153 -44.09 24.01 -32.01
N TYR A 154 -44.26 23.64 -33.27
CA TYR A 154 -43.28 22.82 -34.00
C TYR A 154 -41.97 23.60 -34.27
N ALA A 155 -42.11 24.92 -34.58
CA ALA A 155 -40.97 25.80 -34.78
C ALA A 155 -40.14 25.97 -33.48
N ILE A 156 -40.83 26.19 -32.36
CA ILE A 156 -40.19 26.25 -31.03
C ILE A 156 -39.44 24.95 -30.73
N ARG A 157 -40.04 23.79 -30.99
CA ARG A 157 -39.44 22.49 -30.81
C ARG A 157 -38.14 22.34 -31.65
N ALA A 158 -38.19 22.74 -32.92
CA ALA A 158 -37.07 22.68 -33.83
C ALA A 158 -35.91 23.58 -33.38
N GLU A 159 -36.21 24.80 -32.92
CA GLU A 159 -35.19 25.70 -32.39
C GLU A 159 -34.59 25.18 -31.05
N GLN A 160 -35.45 24.70 -30.14
CA GLN A 160 -34.99 24.04 -28.90
C GLN A 160 -34.05 22.83 -29.21
N GLN A 161 -34.40 22.01 -30.20
CA GLN A 161 -33.62 20.89 -30.61
C GLN A 161 -32.26 21.31 -31.17
N LYS A 162 -32.20 22.36 -31.95
CA LYS A 162 -30.93 22.92 -32.50
C LYS A 162 -30.05 23.45 -31.37
N GLN A 163 -30.58 24.27 -30.49
CA GLN A 163 -29.86 24.82 -29.34
C GLN A 163 -29.34 23.69 -28.42
N TYR A 164 -30.20 22.69 -28.15
CA TYR A 164 -29.81 21.53 -27.38
C TYR A 164 -28.64 20.75 -28.01
N MET A 165 -28.63 20.54 -29.33
CA MET A 165 -27.54 19.85 -30.01
C MET A 165 -26.21 20.57 -29.86
N VAL A 166 -26.19 21.90 -29.89
CA VAL A 166 -24.98 22.70 -29.64
C VAL A 166 -24.49 22.49 -28.20
N ILE A 167 -25.40 22.63 -27.21
CA ILE A 167 -25.06 22.44 -25.80
C ILE A 167 -24.60 21.00 -25.54
N TYR A 168 -25.31 20.00 -26.06
CA TYR A 168 -24.97 18.57 -25.94
C TYR A 168 -23.56 18.29 -26.46
N THR A 169 -23.24 18.77 -27.65
CA THR A 169 -21.93 18.59 -28.27
C THR A 169 -20.83 19.24 -27.41
N ALA A 170 -21.06 20.46 -26.92
CA ALA A 170 -20.11 21.16 -26.07
C ALA A 170 -19.87 20.41 -24.73
N VAL A 171 -20.93 19.93 -24.08
CA VAL A 171 -20.86 19.17 -22.81
C VAL A 171 -20.12 17.83 -23.00
N VAL A 172 -20.40 17.12 -24.08
CA VAL A 172 -19.72 15.85 -24.37
C VAL A 172 -18.23 16.08 -24.63
N LEU A 173 -17.86 17.08 -25.45
CA LEU A 173 -16.46 17.42 -25.72
C LEU A 173 -15.72 17.84 -24.43
N PHE A 174 -16.34 18.69 -23.63
CA PHE A 174 -15.77 19.08 -22.34
C PHE A 174 -15.62 17.89 -21.40
N GLY A 175 -16.64 17.03 -21.32
CA GLY A 175 -16.62 15.81 -20.50
C GLY A 175 -15.51 14.84 -20.92
N VAL A 176 -15.29 14.65 -22.20
CA VAL A 176 -14.18 13.82 -22.73
C VAL A 176 -12.83 14.42 -22.35
N ALA A 177 -12.65 15.73 -22.52
CA ALA A 177 -11.42 16.42 -22.16
C ALA A 177 -11.13 16.34 -20.64
N ALA A 178 -12.13 16.59 -19.82
CA ALA A 178 -12.04 16.47 -18.36
C ALA A 178 -11.71 15.02 -17.93
N ALA A 179 -12.42 14.04 -18.48
CA ALA A 179 -12.18 12.63 -18.17
C ALA A 179 -10.76 12.19 -18.57
N ALA A 180 -10.25 12.66 -19.72
CA ALA A 180 -8.88 12.39 -20.15
C ALA A 180 -7.85 13.02 -19.20
N PHE A 181 -8.07 14.26 -18.79
CA PHE A 181 -7.22 14.97 -17.84
C PHE A 181 -7.16 14.26 -16.46
N PHE A 182 -8.29 13.95 -15.86
CA PHE A 182 -8.35 13.25 -14.57
C PHE A 182 -7.76 11.83 -14.67
N SER A 183 -8.07 11.11 -15.76
CA SER A 183 -7.50 9.78 -15.99
C SER A 183 -5.96 9.82 -16.09
N TYR A 184 -5.41 10.86 -16.72
CA TYR A 184 -3.96 11.06 -16.81
C TYR A 184 -3.35 11.39 -15.44
N ALA A 185 -3.94 12.33 -14.70
CA ALA A 185 -3.46 12.75 -13.39
C ALA A 185 -3.41 11.56 -12.40
N LEU A 186 -4.52 10.81 -12.27
CA LEU A 186 -4.61 9.67 -11.36
C LEU A 186 -3.63 8.55 -11.70
N THR A 187 -3.53 8.20 -12.99
CA THR A 187 -2.70 7.06 -13.41
C THR A 187 -1.21 7.37 -13.46
N ARG A 188 -0.80 8.64 -13.47
CA ARG A 188 0.61 9.03 -13.45
C ARG A 188 1.30 8.57 -12.17
N HIS A 189 0.65 8.74 -11.01
CA HIS A 189 1.20 8.33 -9.71
C HIS A 189 1.32 6.82 -9.58
N LEU A 190 0.29 6.07 -9.99
CA LEU A 190 0.33 4.60 -10.04
C LEU A 190 1.44 4.06 -10.94
N HIS A 191 1.64 4.69 -12.11
CA HIS A 191 2.72 4.28 -13.00
C HIS A 191 4.11 4.48 -12.40
N ARG A 192 4.33 5.59 -11.67
CA ARG A 192 5.59 5.82 -10.94
C ARG A 192 5.84 4.73 -9.89
N LEU A 193 4.85 4.41 -9.07
CA LEU A 193 4.95 3.33 -8.08
C LEU A 193 5.27 1.99 -8.74
N THR A 194 4.58 1.65 -9.84
CA THR A 194 4.82 0.40 -10.58
C THR A 194 6.23 0.32 -11.14
N VAL A 195 6.75 1.42 -11.70
CA VAL A 195 8.12 1.48 -12.24
C VAL A 195 9.14 1.34 -11.12
N THR A 196 8.94 2.01 -9.98
CA THR A 196 9.83 1.89 -8.82
C THR A 196 9.81 0.48 -8.24
N ALA A 197 8.62 -0.11 -8.08
CA ALA A 197 8.47 -1.50 -7.62
C ALA A 197 9.24 -2.49 -8.53
N ARG A 198 9.17 -2.29 -9.85
CA ARG A 198 9.90 -3.12 -10.80
C ARG A 198 11.42 -2.97 -10.66
N LYS A 199 11.92 -1.74 -10.50
CA LYS A 199 13.35 -1.49 -10.27
C LYS A 199 13.85 -2.18 -9.01
N ILE A 200 13.08 -2.10 -7.91
CA ILE A 200 13.43 -2.80 -6.65
C ILE A 200 13.44 -4.32 -6.87
N SER A 201 12.45 -4.86 -7.60
CA SER A 201 12.40 -6.30 -7.96
C SER A 201 13.57 -6.73 -8.84
N ASP A 202 14.06 -5.85 -9.72
CA ASP A 202 15.21 -6.09 -10.59
C ASP A 202 16.56 -5.88 -9.87
N GLY A 203 16.53 -5.60 -8.54
CA GLY A 203 17.72 -5.50 -7.68
C GLY A 203 18.17 -4.09 -7.32
N ASP A 204 17.56 -3.03 -7.88
CA ASP A 204 17.86 -1.64 -7.48
C ASP A 204 17.08 -1.28 -6.20
N LEU A 205 17.62 -1.73 -5.06
CA LEU A 205 17.02 -1.48 -3.74
C LEU A 205 17.08 0.00 -3.32
N SER A 206 17.86 0.84 -4.01
CA SER A 206 17.99 2.27 -3.70
C SER A 206 16.88 3.12 -4.32
N SER A 207 16.11 2.58 -5.26
CA SER A 207 15.01 3.28 -5.92
C SER A 207 13.87 3.59 -4.95
N ARG A 208 13.36 4.84 -5.01
CA ARG A 208 12.22 5.31 -4.22
C ARG A 208 11.22 6.03 -5.11
N SER A 209 9.94 5.93 -4.77
CA SER A 209 8.86 6.54 -5.55
C SER A 209 8.83 8.06 -5.43
N ARG A 210 9.13 8.62 -4.25
CA ARG A 210 9.23 10.04 -3.92
C ARG A 210 8.05 10.87 -4.45
N ILE A 211 6.83 10.34 -4.33
CA ILE A 211 5.63 11.07 -4.73
C ILE A 211 5.26 12.01 -3.59
N VAL A 212 5.33 13.31 -3.87
CA VAL A 212 4.92 14.35 -2.93
C VAL A 212 3.48 14.71 -3.24
N SER A 213 2.54 14.13 -2.52
CA SER A 213 1.12 14.46 -2.55
C SER A 213 0.56 14.47 -1.13
N LYS A 214 -0.53 15.22 -0.92
CA LYS A 214 -1.24 15.28 0.37
C LYS A 214 -2.45 14.34 0.43
N ASP A 215 -2.65 13.54 -0.61
CA ASP A 215 -3.72 12.58 -0.79
C ASP A 215 -3.26 11.14 -0.46
N GLU A 216 -4.13 10.16 -0.73
CA GLU A 216 -3.89 8.74 -0.51
C GLU A 216 -2.69 8.21 -1.30
N PHE A 217 -2.35 8.84 -2.43
CA PHE A 217 -1.17 8.47 -3.22
C PHE A 217 0.13 8.90 -2.53
N GLY A 218 0.11 10.03 -1.81
CA GLY A 218 1.22 10.46 -0.97
C GLY A 218 1.45 9.51 0.21
N ASP A 219 0.36 9.07 0.87
CA ASP A 219 0.42 8.10 1.97
C ASP A 219 0.94 6.74 1.48
N LEU A 220 0.42 6.26 0.36
CA LEU A 220 0.87 5.02 -0.27
C LEU A 220 2.35 5.08 -0.66
N SER A 221 2.80 6.22 -1.20
CA SER A 221 4.21 6.43 -1.55
C SER A 221 5.12 6.38 -0.32
N ARG A 222 4.74 7.03 0.79
CA ARG A 222 5.50 7.02 2.04
C ARG A 222 5.62 5.60 2.61
N ASN A 223 4.52 4.87 2.66
CA ASN A 223 4.50 3.50 3.16
C ASN A 223 5.30 2.55 2.27
N PHE A 224 5.22 2.73 0.95
CA PHE A 224 6.00 1.97 -0.02
C PHE A 224 7.50 2.24 0.13
N ASP A 225 7.91 3.52 0.24
CA ASP A 225 9.31 3.90 0.40
C ASP A 225 9.86 3.41 1.77
N ALA A 226 9.07 3.47 2.86
CA ALA A 226 9.45 2.91 4.15
C ALA A 226 9.61 1.37 4.12
N MET A 227 8.76 0.66 3.39
CA MET A 227 8.91 -0.78 3.16
C MET A 227 10.20 -1.09 2.38
N ALA A 228 10.51 -0.28 1.36
CA ALA A 228 11.74 -0.43 0.58
C ALA A 228 12.99 -0.16 1.43
N ASP A 229 12.96 0.83 2.33
CA ASP A 229 14.04 1.11 3.29
C ASP A 229 14.30 -0.10 4.20
N LYS A 230 13.23 -0.67 4.76
CA LYS A 230 13.33 -1.82 5.65
C LYS A 230 13.82 -3.08 4.93
N LEU A 231 13.40 -3.27 3.68
CA LEU A 231 13.90 -4.36 2.84
C LEU A 231 15.40 -4.23 2.57
N GLN A 232 15.85 -3.04 2.20
CA GLN A 232 17.25 -2.73 1.96
C GLN A 232 18.11 -2.96 3.21
N GLU A 233 17.65 -2.49 4.37
CA GLU A 233 18.33 -2.71 5.66
C GLU A 233 18.45 -4.20 5.99
N ASN A 234 17.38 -4.97 5.81
CA ASN A 234 17.38 -6.41 6.07
C ASN A 234 18.36 -7.16 5.14
N ILE A 235 18.41 -6.79 3.86
CA ILE A 235 19.33 -7.40 2.89
C ILE A 235 20.78 -7.10 3.30
N HIS A 236 21.12 -5.85 3.61
CA HIS A 236 22.47 -5.50 4.07
C HIS A 236 22.84 -6.24 5.35
N ARG A 237 21.91 -6.38 6.30
CA ARG A 237 22.16 -7.17 7.52
C ARG A 237 22.45 -8.62 7.20
N LEU A 238 21.67 -9.23 6.30
CA LEU A 238 21.89 -10.61 5.87
C LEU A 238 23.24 -10.80 5.14
N GLU A 239 23.63 -9.84 4.29
CA GLU A 239 24.92 -9.85 3.60
C GLU A 239 26.10 -9.75 4.60
N ASP A 240 25.99 -8.90 5.62
CA ASP A 240 26.99 -8.78 6.67
C ASP A 240 27.09 -10.05 7.52
N ASP A 241 25.95 -10.66 7.86
CA ASP A 241 25.92 -11.92 8.61
C ASP A 241 26.51 -13.07 7.80
N MET A 242 26.17 -13.17 6.50
CA MET A 242 26.80 -14.15 5.58
C MET A 242 28.32 -13.95 5.50
N ARG A 243 28.80 -12.73 5.35
CA ARG A 243 30.23 -12.41 5.30
C ARG A 243 30.95 -12.78 6.60
N ARG A 244 30.32 -12.53 7.76
CA ARG A 244 30.85 -12.97 9.06
C ARG A 244 30.94 -14.48 9.15
N GLN A 245 29.92 -15.19 8.67
CA GLN A 245 29.88 -16.65 8.65
C GLN A 245 30.93 -17.24 7.71
N GLU A 246 31.11 -16.68 6.52
CA GLU A 246 32.15 -17.09 5.58
C GLU A 246 33.57 -16.91 6.17
N ASN A 247 33.82 -15.74 6.77
CA ASN A 247 35.11 -15.46 7.43
C ASN A 247 35.39 -16.44 8.59
N PHE A 248 34.35 -16.74 9.39
CA PHE A 248 34.43 -17.72 10.47
C PHE A 248 34.77 -19.11 9.95
N MET A 249 34.07 -19.57 8.90
CA MET A 249 34.32 -20.90 8.30
C MET A 249 35.71 -20.99 7.65
N GLY A 250 36.16 -19.92 6.99
CA GLY A 250 37.50 -19.84 6.42
C GLY A 250 38.59 -19.93 7.49
N ALA A 251 38.45 -19.19 8.58
CA ALA A 251 39.40 -19.21 9.70
C ALA A 251 39.37 -20.57 10.41
N PHE A 252 38.23 -21.18 10.60
CA PHE A 252 38.08 -22.52 11.18
C PHE A 252 38.77 -23.58 10.34
N ALA A 253 38.53 -23.61 9.02
CA ALA A 253 39.19 -24.56 8.12
C ALA A 253 40.71 -24.42 8.17
N HIS A 254 41.24 -23.19 8.27
CA HIS A 254 42.66 -22.93 8.38
C HIS A 254 43.23 -23.44 9.71
N GLU A 255 42.57 -23.21 10.84
CA GLU A 255 43.00 -23.68 12.17
C GLU A 255 42.88 -25.19 12.36
N LEU A 256 42.01 -25.87 11.59
CA LEU A 256 41.98 -27.35 11.51
C LEU A 256 43.09 -27.92 10.63
N LYS A 257 43.34 -27.31 9.45
CA LYS A 257 44.31 -27.83 8.48
C LYS A 257 45.70 -27.90 9.06
N THR A 258 46.14 -26.91 9.85
CA THR A 258 47.50 -26.84 10.40
C THR A 258 47.83 -28.04 11.31
N PRO A 259 47.08 -28.34 12.40
CA PRO A 259 47.37 -29.50 13.26
C PRO A 259 47.21 -30.83 12.53
N MET A 260 46.21 -30.95 11.64
CA MET A 260 46.05 -32.18 10.83
C MET A 260 47.27 -32.46 9.94
N THR A 261 47.79 -31.41 9.28
CA THR A 261 48.99 -31.56 8.46
C THR A 261 50.21 -31.99 9.30
N SER A 262 50.35 -31.43 10.52
CA SER A 262 51.41 -31.80 11.45
C SER A 262 51.27 -33.26 11.91
N ILE A 263 50.06 -33.68 12.33
CA ILE A 263 49.77 -35.06 12.73
C ILE A 263 50.11 -36.04 11.61
N ILE A 264 49.65 -35.77 10.39
CA ILE A 264 49.92 -36.63 9.22
C ILE A 264 51.43 -36.69 8.93
N GLY A 265 52.13 -35.54 8.94
CA GLY A 265 53.54 -35.48 8.68
C GLY A 265 54.38 -36.28 9.69
N PHE A 266 54.09 -36.13 10.99
CA PHE A 266 54.78 -36.93 12.03
C PHE A 266 54.36 -38.39 12.02
N ALA A 267 53.14 -38.74 11.67
CA ALA A 267 52.72 -40.13 11.49
C ALA A 267 53.41 -40.78 10.29
N ASP A 268 53.58 -40.07 9.17
CA ASP A 268 54.35 -40.54 8.01
C ASP A 268 55.80 -40.71 8.34
N LEU A 269 56.39 -39.84 9.16
CA LEU A 269 57.73 -39.96 9.67
C LEU A 269 57.90 -41.27 10.48
N LEU A 270 56.99 -41.54 11.43
CA LEU A 270 56.97 -42.77 12.23
C LEU A 270 56.81 -44.02 11.35
N ARG A 271 56.12 -43.94 10.24
CA ARG A 271 55.89 -45.05 9.31
C ARG A 271 57.16 -45.43 8.52
N GLN A 272 58.14 -44.55 8.34
CA GLN A 272 59.36 -44.78 7.57
C GLN A 272 60.34 -45.77 8.26
N GLY A 273 60.16 -46.15 9.53
CA GLY A 273 60.72 -47.29 10.18
C GLY A 273 62.26 -47.26 10.55
N SER A 274 62.97 -46.20 10.19
CA SER A 274 64.47 -46.11 10.45
C SER A 274 64.79 -44.89 11.34
N LEU A 275 64.02 -44.67 12.40
CA LEU A 275 64.18 -43.54 13.32
C LEU A 275 64.91 -43.97 14.60
N ASP A 276 65.73 -43.08 15.15
CA ASP A 276 66.23 -43.19 16.49
C ASP A 276 65.08 -43.01 17.54
N GLU A 277 65.30 -43.60 18.72
CA GLU A 277 64.30 -43.62 19.78
C GLU A 277 63.88 -42.21 20.20
N SER A 278 64.79 -41.25 20.23
CA SER A 278 64.50 -39.87 20.60
C SER A 278 63.56 -39.16 19.59
N THR A 279 63.81 -39.35 18.30
CA THR A 279 62.96 -38.81 17.21
C THR A 279 61.62 -39.50 17.18
N ARG A 280 61.54 -40.81 17.50
CA ARG A 280 60.26 -41.54 17.61
C ARG A 280 59.37 -41.01 18.74
N ILE A 281 59.94 -40.76 19.95
CA ILE A 281 59.24 -40.20 21.11
C ILE A 281 58.79 -38.80 20.78
N THR A 282 59.62 -37.94 20.23
CA THR A 282 59.31 -36.57 19.85
C THR A 282 58.16 -36.54 18.82
N ALA A 283 58.18 -37.37 17.80
CA ALA A 283 57.10 -37.45 16.81
C ALA A 283 55.75 -37.87 17.45
N ALA A 284 55.79 -38.88 18.34
CA ALA A 284 54.60 -39.33 19.08
C ALA A 284 54.03 -38.20 20.00
N GLU A 285 54.88 -37.44 20.69
CA GLU A 285 54.51 -36.30 21.50
C GLU A 285 53.86 -35.18 20.70
N TYR A 286 54.37 -34.87 19.51
CA TYR A 286 53.75 -33.90 18.60
C TYR A 286 52.39 -34.36 18.13
N ILE A 287 52.23 -35.61 17.71
CA ILE A 287 50.92 -36.17 17.33
C ILE A 287 49.92 -36.06 18.50
N HIS A 288 50.34 -36.44 19.70
CA HIS A 288 49.51 -36.39 20.90
C HIS A 288 49.11 -34.93 21.24
N SER A 289 50.05 -33.99 21.21
CA SER A 289 49.81 -32.59 21.54
C SER A 289 48.89 -31.91 20.52
N GLU A 290 49.06 -32.15 19.22
CA GLU A 290 48.18 -31.60 18.18
C GLU A 290 46.80 -32.28 18.18
N GLY A 291 46.69 -33.59 18.51
CA GLY A 291 45.43 -34.26 18.73
C GLY A 291 44.62 -33.64 19.88
N ARG A 292 45.26 -33.40 21.02
CA ARG A 292 44.66 -32.70 22.18
C ARG A 292 44.25 -31.25 21.84
N ARG A 293 45.00 -30.61 20.95
CA ARG A 293 44.68 -29.27 20.47
C ARG A 293 43.43 -29.28 19.61
N LEU A 294 43.26 -30.25 18.70
CA LEU A 294 42.07 -30.43 17.89
C LEU A 294 40.84 -30.75 18.73
N GLU A 295 40.98 -31.61 19.72
CA GLU A 295 39.91 -31.93 20.68
C GLU A 295 39.39 -30.66 21.36
N ARG A 296 40.29 -29.84 21.94
CA ARG A 296 39.90 -28.56 22.59
C ARG A 296 39.27 -27.58 21.63
N LEU A 297 39.77 -27.52 20.38
CA LEU A 297 39.17 -26.66 19.35
C LEU A 297 37.73 -27.09 19.02
N SER A 298 37.52 -28.43 18.89
CA SER A 298 36.21 -29.01 18.62
C SER A 298 35.21 -28.72 19.73
N PHE A 299 35.61 -28.89 21.00
CA PHE A 299 34.76 -28.58 22.15
C PHE A 299 34.36 -27.09 22.21
N LYS A 300 35.32 -26.18 21.99
CA LYS A 300 35.04 -24.75 21.96
C LYS A 300 34.11 -24.32 20.82
N LEU A 301 34.24 -24.98 19.67
CA LEU A 301 33.33 -24.77 18.56
C LEU A 301 31.91 -25.26 18.88
N LEU A 302 31.81 -26.47 19.46
CA LEU A 302 30.52 -27.03 19.87
C LEU A 302 29.81 -26.10 20.90
N GLU A 303 30.58 -25.61 21.89
CA GLU A 303 30.10 -24.66 22.88
C GLU A 303 29.53 -23.39 22.21
N LEU A 304 30.27 -22.78 21.27
CA LEU A 304 29.79 -21.62 20.49
C LEU A 304 28.51 -21.90 19.68
N LEU A 305 28.39 -23.08 19.08
CA LEU A 305 27.20 -23.45 18.28
C LEU A 305 25.97 -23.74 19.14
N LEU A 306 26.17 -24.34 20.32
CA LEU A 306 25.07 -24.63 21.27
C LEU A 306 24.51 -23.37 21.89
N LEU A 307 25.33 -22.35 22.14
CA LEU A 307 24.88 -21.05 22.65
C LEU A 307 23.84 -20.37 21.74
N GLN A 308 23.81 -20.69 20.44
CA GLN A 308 22.86 -20.13 19.50
C GLN A 308 21.48 -20.85 19.48
N ARG A 309 21.36 -22.02 20.11
CA ARG A 309 20.20 -22.91 19.95
C ARG A 309 19.38 -23.14 21.22
N ASP A 310 20.01 -23.13 22.40
CA ASP A 310 19.33 -23.52 23.63
C ASP A 310 18.78 -22.32 24.40
N ALA A 311 17.56 -22.50 24.93
CA ALA A 311 16.96 -21.53 25.84
C ALA A 311 17.80 -21.48 27.14
N MET A 312 18.37 -20.31 27.43
CA MET A 312 19.13 -20.07 28.65
C MET A 312 18.27 -20.29 29.89
N VAL A 313 18.75 -21.09 30.84
CA VAL A 313 18.09 -21.34 32.13
C VAL A 313 18.70 -20.42 33.18
N MET A 314 18.16 -19.21 33.27
CA MET A 314 18.58 -18.24 34.29
C MET A 314 18.24 -18.72 35.71
N LYS A 315 19.22 -18.69 36.61
CA LYS A 315 19.08 -19.09 37.98
C LYS A 315 19.47 -17.96 38.94
N GLN A 316 18.80 -17.87 40.05
CA GLN A 316 19.19 -16.96 41.12
C GLN A 316 20.35 -17.55 41.89
N VAL A 317 21.46 -16.84 41.98
CA VAL A 317 22.70 -17.30 42.65
C VAL A 317 23.19 -16.26 43.63
N TRP A 318 23.80 -16.74 44.75
CA TRP A 318 24.54 -15.89 45.68
C TRP A 318 25.91 -15.58 45.05
N LEU A 319 26.20 -14.30 44.75
CA LEU A 319 27.42 -13.91 44.04
C LEU A 319 28.70 -14.33 44.77
N GLY A 320 28.76 -14.17 46.08
CA GLY A 320 29.92 -14.60 46.89
C GLY A 320 30.16 -16.10 46.88
N ASN A 321 29.10 -16.93 46.87
CA ASN A 321 29.24 -18.39 46.80
C ASN A 321 29.68 -18.82 45.40
N PHE A 322 29.10 -18.20 44.37
CA PHE A 322 29.43 -18.46 42.99
C PHE A 322 30.91 -18.17 42.66
N ILE A 323 31.44 -17.05 43.12
CA ILE A 323 32.86 -16.70 42.95
C ILE A 323 33.77 -17.64 43.73
N ARG A 324 33.38 -18.09 44.94
CA ARG A 324 34.16 -19.05 45.70
C ARG A 324 34.26 -20.40 44.98
N GLU A 325 33.21 -20.87 44.31
CA GLU A 325 33.27 -22.06 43.46
C GLU A 325 34.24 -21.92 42.30
N VAL A 326 34.22 -20.74 41.66
CA VAL A 326 35.16 -20.41 40.56
C VAL A 326 36.60 -20.37 41.03
N GLU A 327 36.86 -19.72 42.20
CA GLU A 327 38.18 -19.65 42.85
C GLU A 327 38.72 -21.04 43.13
N HIS A 328 37.96 -21.90 43.83
CA HIS A 328 38.34 -23.28 44.18
C HIS A 328 38.72 -24.11 42.94
N ALA A 329 38.05 -23.89 41.80
CA ALA A 329 38.33 -24.59 40.55
C ALA A 329 39.62 -24.09 39.86
N LEU A 330 39.91 -22.79 39.99
CA LEU A 330 41.06 -22.17 39.32
C LEU A 330 42.35 -22.11 40.15
N GLU A 331 42.26 -22.02 41.47
CA GLU A 331 43.39 -21.88 42.36
C GLU A 331 44.50 -22.96 42.14
N PRO A 332 44.20 -24.27 42.08
CA PRO A 332 45.25 -25.29 41.87
C PRO A 332 45.99 -25.13 40.53
N VAL A 333 45.28 -24.68 39.50
CA VAL A 333 45.86 -24.47 38.16
C VAL A 333 46.73 -23.22 38.13
N MET A 334 46.32 -22.15 38.83
CA MET A 334 47.11 -20.91 38.91
C MET A 334 48.36 -21.10 39.77
N ASP A 335 48.25 -21.83 40.89
CA ASP A 335 49.38 -22.17 41.76
C ASP A 335 50.49 -22.96 41.02
N GLN A 336 50.12 -23.96 40.18
CA GLN A 336 51.05 -24.68 39.32
C GLN A 336 51.82 -23.76 38.34
N LYS A 337 51.21 -22.66 37.96
CA LYS A 337 51.82 -21.66 37.04
C LYS A 337 52.55 -20.53 37.83
N GLY A 338 52.60 -20.58 39.17
CA GLY A 338 53.18 -19.55 39.99
C GLY A 338 52.42 -18.20 39.97
N ILE A 339 51.12 -18.24 39.66
CA ILE A 339 50.27 -17.08 39.54
C ILE A 339 49.37 -16.97 40.79
N ARG A 340 49.38 -15.82 41.46
CA ARG A 340 48.49 -15.55 42.59
C ARG A 340 47.11 -15.11 42.06
N LEU A 341 46.09 -15.91 42.35
CA LEU A 341 44.69 -15.53 42.09
C LEU A 341 44.09 -14.92 43.36
N THR A 342 43.46 -13.76 43.24
CA THR A 342 42.72 -13.08 44.30
C THR A 342 41.28 -12.85 43.85
N CYS A 343 40.31 -13.36 44.59
CA CYS A 343 38.90 -13.23 44.25
C CYS A 343 38.16 -12.40 45.33
N ASN A 344 37.49 -11.35 44.90
CA ASN A 344 36.64 -10.52 45.79
C ASN A 344 35.23 -10.52 45.23
N ALA A 345 34.23 -10.68 46.13
CA ALA A 345 32.85 -10.69 45.73
C ALA A 345 31.96 -9.91 46.70
N GLU A 346 31.11 -9.06 46.19
CA GLU A 346 30.08 -8.38 46.94
C GLU A 346 29.02 -9.40 47.40
N GLN A 347 28.46 -9.19 48.60
CA GLN A 347 27.42 -10.05 49.16
C GLN A 347 26.05 -9.68 48.61
N GLY A 348 25.38 -10.63 47.93
CA GLY A 348 24.04 -10.45 47.44
C GLY A 348 23.69 -11.49 46.37
N GLN A 349 22.47 -11.37 45.85
CA GLN A 349 21.94 -12.30 44.83
C GLN A 349 21.87 -11.61 43.49
N THR A 350 22.13 -12.37 42.46
CA THR A 350 21.95 -11.96 41.06
C THR A 350 21.34 -13.11 40.25
N VAL A 351 20.81 -12.82 39.06
CA VAL A 351 20.21 -13.79 38.15
C VAL A 351 21.14 -13.97 36.96
N LEU A 352 21.63 -15.17 36.74
CA LEU A 352 22.52 -15.52 35.63
C LEU A 352 22.40 -17.01 35.28
N GLU A 353 22.98 -17.41 34.14
CA GLU A 353 23.17 -18.84 33.83
C GLU A 353 24.55 -19.28 34.33
N PRO A 354 24.59 -20.15 35.40
CA PRO A 354 25.82 -20.39 36.16
C PRO A 354 26.92 -21.05 35.32
N ASP A 355 26.59 -22.01 34.46
CA ASP A 355 27.60 -22.80 33.72
C ASP A 355 28.26 -21.99 32.62
N LEU A 356 27.46 -21.13 31.94
CA LEU A 356 27.99 -20.19 30.96
C LEU A 356 28.88 -19.12 31.58
N VAL A 357 28.47 -18.56 32.72
CA VAL A 357 29.26 -17.54 33.40
C VAL A 357 30.54 -18.14 33.98
N LYS A 358 30.52 -19.41 34.49
CA LYS A 358 31.75 -20.12 34.83
C LYS A 358 32.68 -20.28 33.63
N SER A 359 32.16 -20.72 32.49
CA SER A 359 32.95 -20.84 31.23
C SER A 359 33.57 -19.50 30.85
N LEU A 360 32.80 -18.40 30.93
CA LEU A 360 33.28 -17.03 30.67
C LEU A 360 34.46 -16.69 31.57
N LEU A 361 34.29 -16.84 32.90
CA LEU A 361 35.34 -16.50 33.86
C LEU A 361 36.60 -17.39 33.72
N TYR A 362 36.42 -18.67 33.45
CA TYR A 362 37.52 -19.58 33.17
C TYR A 362 38.31 -19.16 31.92
N ASN A 363 37.63 -18.76 30.85
CA ASN A 363 38.27 -18.23 29.64
C ASN A 363 39.02 -16.92 29.89
N LEU A 364 38.48 -16.01 30.67
CA LEU A 364 39.13 -14.73 31.03
C LEU A 364 40.40 -14.97 31.85
N VAL A 365 40.32 -15.79 32.90
CA VAL A 365 41.45 -16.11 33.79
C VAL A 365 42.53 -16.92 33.05
N ASP A 366 42.17 -17.85 32.16
CA ASP A 366 43.13 -18.58 31.33
C ASP A 366 43.85 -17.63 30.36
N ASN A 367 43.13 -16.67 29.75
CA ASN A 367 43.75 -15.65 28.89
C ASN A 367 44.71 -14.75 29.67
N ALA A 368 44.31 -14.30 30.88
CA ALA A 368 45.16 -13.53 31.79
C ALA A 368 46.43 -14.34 32.15
N SER A 369 46.30 -15.62 32.48
CA SER A 369 47.46 -16.51 32.81
C SER A 369 48.44 -16.66 31.65
N LYS A 370 47.94 -16.71 30.40
CA LYS A 370 48.75 -16.81 29.17
C LYS A 370 49.50 -15.52 28.83
N ALA A 371 49.00 -14.37 29.32
CA ALA A 371 49.65 -13.07 29.16
C ALA A 371 50.86 -12.84 30.09
N MET A 372 51.05 -13.73 31.08
CA MET A 372 52.11 -13.64 32.07
C MET A 372 53.24 -14.64 31.81
N GLU A 373 54.48 -14.22 32.06
CA GLU A 373 55.70 -15.03 31.93
C GLU A 373 56.39 -15.14 33.29
N GLY A 374 56.39 -16.36 33.87
CA GLY A 374 57.11 -16.59 35.10
C GLY A 374 56.43 -16.17 36.40
N GLY A 375 55.10 -16.07 36.38
CA GLY A 375 54.29 -15.72 37.56
C GLY A 375 53.67 -14.32 37.46
N GLY A 376 52.72 -14.02 38.33
CA GLY A 376 51.98 -12.75 38.32
C GLY A 376 50.81 -12.76 39.28
N VAL A 377 49.96 -11.71 39.16
CA VAL A 377 48.74 -11.57 39.94
C VAL A 377 47.57 -11.41 39.05
N ILE A 378 46.52 -12.18 39.28
CA ILE A 378 45.21 -12.02 38.69
C ILE A 378 44.20 -11.63 39.77
N THR A 379 43.47 -10.60 39.58
CA THR A 379 42.38 -10.19 40.47
C THR A 379 41.05 -10.36 39.75
N LEU A 380 40.13 -11.09 40.37
CA LEU A 380 38.73 -11.26 39.94
C LEU A 380 37.82 -10.55 40.93
N ASP A 381 37.25 -9.43 40.55
CA ASP A 381 36.32 -8.66 41.33
C ASP A 381 34.89 -8.86 40.79
N ALA A 382 33.95 -9.16 41.66
CA ALA A 382 32.54 -9.32 41.32
C ALA A 382 31.66 -8.39 42.17
N SER A 383 30.90 -7.54 41.53
CA SER A 383 30.02 -6.56 42.19
C SER A 383 28.61 -6.61 41.65
N LEU A 384 27.65 -6.12 42.43
CA LEU A 384 26.26 -5.99 42.03
C LEU A 384 26.06 -4.63 41.34
N ILE A 385 25.29 -4.64 40.24
CA ILE A 385 24.90 -3.44 39.53
C ILE A 385 23.37 -3.42 39.42
N PRO A 386 22.73 -2.26 39.18
CA PRO A 386 21.29 -2.20 38.98
C PRO A 386 20.83 -3.16 37.86
N GLY A 387 20.02 -4.17 38.21
CA GLY A 387 19.49 -5.18 37.30
C GLY A 387 20.44 -6.32 36.93
N GLY A 388 21.61 -6.44 37.58
CA GLY A 388 22.55 -7.52 37.22
C GLY A 388 23.82 -7.54 38.08
N CYS A 389 24.92 -8.01 37.51
CA CYS A 389 26.23 -8.05 38.12
C CYS A 389 27.34 -7.66 37.15
N GLN A 390 28.49 -7.28 37.71
CA GLN A 390 29.70 -6.94 36.98
C GLN A 390 30.84 -7.84 37.48
N PHE A 391 31.60 -8.39 36.51
CA PHE A 391 32.84 -9.11 36.78
C PHE A 391 34.00 -8.32 36.18
N GLN A 392 35.08 -8.19 36.91
CA GLN A 392 36.28 -7.53 36.44
C GLN A 392 37.48 -8.45 36.67
N VAL A 393 38.16 -8.83 35.58
CA VAL A 393 39.37 -9.63 35.62
C VAL A 393 40.54 -8.75 35.25
N THR A 394 41.48 -8.56 36.19
CA THR A 394 42.64 -7.72 36.01
C THR A 394 43.89 -8.55 36.13
N ASP A 395 44.81 -8.45 35.18
CA ASP A 395 46.13 -9.07 35.19
C ASP A 395 47.24 -8.02 35.10
N ASN A 396 48.41 -8.40 35.57
CA ASN A 396 49.65 -7.62 35.41
C ASN A 396 50.59 -8.15 34.33
N GLY A 397 50.04 -8.77 33.31
CA GLY A 397 50.77 -9.34 32.20
C GLY A 397 51.33 -8.33 31.21
N ARG A 398 51.68 -8.80 30.02
CA ARG A 398 52.28 -7.97 28.98
C ARG A 398 51.42 -6.84 28.39
N GLY A 399 50.10 -6.92 28.59
CA GLY A 399 49.17 -5.99 27.97
C GLY A 399 49.10 -6.08 26.44
N MET A 400 48.30 -5.15 25.86
CA MET A 400 48.02 -5.08 24.42
C MET A 400 48.04 -3.63 23.93
N ALA A 401 48.38 -3.45 22.65
CA ALA A 401 48.24 -2.12 22.00
C ALA A 401 46.80 -1.75 21.76
N PRO A 402 46.39 -0.47 21.79
CA PRO A 402 45.03 -0.02 21.57
C PRO A 402 44.41 -0.52 20.24
N ALA A 403 45.20 -0.62 19.16
CA ALA A 403 44.76 -1.10 17.86
C ALA A 403 44.31 -2.56 17.85
N GLU A 404 44.78 -3.36 18.82
CA GLU A 404 44.41 -4.78 18.96
C GLU A 404 43.06 -4.95 19.68
N LEU A 405 42.70 -4.02 20.57
CA LEU A 405 41.52 -4.13 21.43
C LEU A 405 40.21 -4.19 20.66
N GLU A 406 40.14 -3.59 19.47
CA GLU A 406 38.93 -3.63 18.63
C GLU A 406 38.68 -5.01 18.04
N ARG A 407 39.74 -5.81 17.86
CA ARG A 407 39.69 -7.09 17.13
C ARG A 407 39.81 -8.32 18.00
N ILE A 408 40.22 -8.21 19.26
CA ILE A 408 40.46 -9.36 20.14
C ILE A 408 39.24 -10.24 20.40
N THR A 409 38.03 -9.71 20.16
CA THR A 409 36.78 -10.46 20.26
C THR A 409 36.36 -11.13 18.96
N GLU A 410 37.06 -10.88 17.84
CA GLU A 410 36.83 -11.59 16.59
C GLU A 410 37.26 -13.09 16.77
N ALA A 411 36.41 -13.99 16.28
CA ALA A 411 36.72 -15.41 16.34
C ALA A 411 38.05 -15.73 15.58
N PHE A 412 38.94 -16.53 16.19
CA PHE A 412 40.26 -16.93 15.65
C PHE A 412 41.27 -15.80 15.56
N TYR A 413 40.94 -14.56 16.02
CA TYR A 413 41.90 -13.46 16.06
C TYR A 413 42.93 -13.68 17.18
N ARG A 414 44.19 -13.31 16.90
CA ARG A 414 45.32 -13.48 17.83
C ARG A 414 46.33 -12.38 17.57
N VAL A 415 46.75 -11.68 18.61
CA VAL A 415 47.78 -10.62 18.57
C VAL A 415 49.12 -11.16 18.13
N ASP A 416 49.51 -12.36 18.59
CA ASP A 416 50.79 -13.02 18.22
C ASP A 416 50.53 -14.46 17.82
N LYS A 417 50.56 -14.73 16.49
CA LYS A 417 50.29 -16.04 15.90
C LYS A 417 51.35 -17.11 16.24
N ALA A 418 52.64 -16.74 16.37
CA ALA A 418 53.72 -17.67 16.58
C ALA A 418 53.75 -18.23 18.02
N ARG A 419 53.63 -17.34 19.00
CA ARG A 419 53.72 -17.68 20.42
C ARG A 419 52.45 -18.33 20.96
N SER A 420 51.28 -17.89 20.49
CA SER A 420 50.02 -18.48 20.94
C SER A 420 49.81 -19.90 20.41
N ARG A 421 50.57 -20.38 19.39
CA ARG A 421 50.55 -21.79 18.95
C ARG A 421 51.16 -22.72 20.02
N SER A 422 52.25 -22.33 20.65
CA SER A 422 52.88 -23.11 21.72
C SER A 422 52.04 -23.17 23.01
N GLN A 423 51.20 -22.14 23.25
CA GLN A 423 50.34 -22.08 24.43
C GLN A 423 48.91 -22.64 24.20
N GLY A 424 48.60 -23.20 22.99
CA GLY A 424 47.40 -23.98 22.72
C GLY A 424 46.10 -23.14 22.62
N GLY A 425 46.19 -21.83 22.38
CA GLY A 425 45.00 -20.96 22.24
C GLY A 425 44.45 -20.97 20.82
N ALA A 426 43.15 -21.26 20.62
CA ALA A 426 42.49 -21.27 19.30
C ALA A 426 41.94 -19.88 18.88
N GLY A 427 42.06 -18.86 19.71
CA GLY A 427 41.45 -17.55 19.44
C GLY A 427 39.91 -17.49 19.53
N LEU A 428 39.31 -18.50 20.18
CA LEU A 428 37.83 -18.58 20.35
C LEU A 428 37.35 -18.14 21.76
N GLY A 429 38.27 -18.00 22.75
CA GLY A 429 37.88 -17.75 24.14
C GLY A 429 37.23 -16.41 24.35
N LEU A 430 37.74 -15.33 23.77
CA LEU A 430 37.17 -13.99 23.93
C LEU A 430 35.90 -13.80 23.10
N SER A 431 35.79 -14.43 21.92
CA SER A 431 34.55 -14.43 21.14
C SER A 431 33.42 -15.15 21.87
N LEU A 432 33.74 -16.27 22.57
CA LEU A 432 32.81 -16.97 23.44
C LEU A 432 32.39 -16.08 24.62
N CYS A 433 33.34 -15.41 25.30
CA CYS A 433 33.01 -14.46 26.38
C CYS A 433 32.08 -13.35 25.93
N LYS A 434 32.30 -12.78 24.74
CA LYS A 434 31.45 -11.76 24.15
C LYS A 434 30.05 -12.29 23.91
N GLN A 435 29.91 -13.48 23.33
CA GLN A 435 28.62 -14.09 23.03
C GLN A 435 27.83 -14.43 24.32
N ILE A 436 28.52 -14.95 25.36
CA ILE A 436 27.88 -15.18 26.66
C ILE A 436 27.42 -13.88 27.30
N ALA A 437 28.20 -12.80 27.22
CA ALA A 437 27.80 -11.50 27.72
C ALA A 437 26.56 -10.96 26.96
N GLU A 438 26.54 -11.04 25.63
CA GLU A 438 25.42 -10.62 24.79
C GLU A 438 24.15 -11.41 25.10
N LEU A 439 24.24 -12.72 25.30
CA LEU A 439 23.10 -13.57 25.68
C LEU A 439 22.49 -13.17 27.01
N HIS A 440 23.29 -12.66 27.97
CA HIS A 440 22.83 -12.11 29.24
C HIS A 440 22.35 -10.65 29.13
N GLY A 441 22.19 -10.10 27.89
CA GLY A 441 21.84 -8.70 27.69
C GLY A 441 22.94 -7.73 28.16
N GLY A 442 24.15 -8.21 28.28
CA GLY A 442 25.30 -7.52 28.86
C GLY A 442 26.32 -7.03 27.84
N THR A 443 27.46 -6.60 28.36
CA THR A 443 28.57 -6.07 27.56
C THR A 443 29.91 -6.53 28.10
N ILE A 444 30.90 -6.65 27.24
CA ILE A 444 32.30 -6.88 27.59
C ILE A 444 33.16 -5.70 27.09
N SER A 445 34.05 -5.21 27.93
CA SER A 445 34.95 -4.12 27.60
C SER A 445 36.36 -4.41 28.08
N PHE A 446 37.36 -3.85 27.41
CA PHE A 446 38.78 -4.10 27.61
C PHE A 446 39.53 -2.79 27.81
N ALA A 447 40.38 -2.75 28.81
CA ALA A 447 41.37 -1.69 29.05
C ALA A 447 42.73 -2.35 29.18
N SER A 448 43.70 -1.96 28.33
CA SER A 448 45.05 -2.56 28.32
C SER A 448 46.10 -1.56 27.88
N GLU A 449 47.24 -1.65 28.50
CA GLU A 449 48.46 -0.90 28.09
C GLU A 449 49.63 -1.85 27.99
N PRO A 450 50.49 -1.75 26.95
CA PRO A 450 51.68 -2.58 26.84
C PRO A 450 52.55 -2.51 28.05
N GLY A 451 52.93 -3.67 28.66
CA GLY A 451 53.76 -3.78 29.86
C GLY A 451 53.04 -3.51 31.20
N LYS A 452 51.75 -3.13 31.20
CA LYS A 452 51.03 -2.89 32.46
C LYS A 452 49.92 -3.93 32.75
N GLY A 453 49.61 -4.75 31.79
CA GLY A 453 48.55 -5.76 31.93
C GLY A 453 47.24 -5.40 31.24
N THR A 454 46.21 -6.16 31.55
CA THR A 454 44.85 -6.01 30.95
C THR A 454 43.80 -6.09 32.05
N CYS A 455 42.80 -5.22 31.92
CA CYS A 455 41.57 -5.25 32.70
C CYS A 455 40.38 -5.51 31.78
N VAL A 456 39.68 -6.62 32.02
CA VAL A 456 38.46 -7.01 31.30
C VAL A 456 37.26 -6.82 32.19
N THR A 457 36.30 -5.99 31.78
CA THR A 457 35.08 -5.75 32.53
C THR A 457 33.89 -6.34 31.76
N VAL A 458 33.12 -7.21 32.43
CA VAL A 458 31.92 -7.85 31.91
C VAL A 458 30.72 -7.44 32.76
N LYS A 459 29.72 -6.85 32.14
CA LYS A 459 28.44 -6.52 32.78
C LYS A 459 27.39 -7.49 32.27
N LEU A 460 26.67 -8.13 33.18
CA LEU A 460 25.59 -9.09 32.85
C LEU A 460 24.30 -8.61 33.48
N TYR A 461 23.21 -8.67 32.73
CA TYR A 461 21.87 -8.33 33.21
C TYR A 461 20.99 -9.59 33.25
N GLY A 462 20.16 -9.74 34.26
CA GLY A 462 19.30 -10.92 34.44
C GLY A 462 18.14 -11.06 33.48
N LYS A 463 18.18 -10.37 32.31
CA LYS A 463 17.25 -10.57 31.24
C LYS A 463 17.95 -11.36 30.13
N ALA A 464 17.36 -12.50 29.74
CA ALA A 464 17.71 -13.06 28.44
C ALA A 464 17.55 -11.96 27.42
N GLY A 465 18.61 -11.66 26.64
CA GLY A 465 18.55 -10.67 25.59
C GLY A 465 17.40 -11.05 24.65
N ASP A 466 16.39 -10.19 24.51
CA ASP A 466 15.44 -10.27 23.42
C ASP A 466 16.25 -10.07 22.14
N GLY A 467 16.77 -11.15 21.61
CA GLY A 467 17.36 -11.18 20.28
C GLY A 467 16.24 -11.12 19.26
N ASN A 468 15.57 -9.93 19.18
CA ASN A 468 14.81 -9.43 18.04
C ASN A 468 13.98 -8.22 18.52
N ALA A 469 14.42 -7.05 18.24
CA ALA A 469 13.58 -5.88 18.00
C ALA A 469 13.97 -5.29 16.63
#